data_e8f79715a09079673c64f908e6c8d855
#
_entry.id   e8f79715a09079673c64f908e6c8d855
#
_cell.length_a   1.000
_cell.length_b   1.000
_cell.length_c   1.000
_cell.angle_alpha   90.00
_cell.angle_beta   90.00
_cell.angle_gamma   90.00
#
_symmetry.space_group_name_H-M   'P 1'
#
loop_
_entity.id
_entity.type
_entity.pdbx_description
1 polymer ?
#
loop_
_entity_poly.entity_id
_entity_poly.type
_entity_poly.pdbx_seq_one_letter_code
_entity_poly.pdbx_strand_id
1 'polypeptide(L)'
;VKIATFNINGVNTRLPALLEWLRREQPDVACLQELKAPEEAFPAQAIAEVGYGAIWHGQKSWNGVAILARDAEPVEIGRGLPGDPDDVQSRYIEAAVGGIVVVCLYLPNGNPQPGPKFDYKLAWMDRLHQRAQHWFDSGQPVVMAGDYNVVPTDEDIYNPKSWRKDALLQPESRERYQRLLDQGWTDAVRHVFGEERVYTFWDYFRQHWERNAGLRIDHLLLNAELLPRLRAAGVDRWVRGQVKPSDHAPTWIELGPAKAAKKAGSKSAKKSAKKTAKKATKKAVKKVAKKATKKATPPSKRTRRAAG
;
A
#
# COMPACT_ATOMS: atom_id res chain seq x y z
N VAL A 1 8.62 -3.43 11.92
CA VAL A 1 8.35 -3.94 10.57
C VAL A 1 9.20 -3.14 9.58
N LYS A 2 10.07 -3.83 8.81
CA LYS A 2 10.91 -3.22 7.76
C LYS A 2 10.20 -3.42 6.41
N ILE A 3 9.88 -2.34 5.71
CA ILE A 3 9.26 -2.36 4.37
C ILE A 3 10.24 -1.71 3.41
N ALA A 4 10.50 -2.38 2.28
CA ALA A 4 11.43 -1.90 1.27
C ALA A 4 10.80 -1.85 -0.13
N THR A 5 11.34 -0.99 -0.99
CA THR A 5 11.08 -0.95 -2.43
C THR A 5 12.39 -1.12 -3.18
N PHE A 6 12.37 -1.86 -4.29
CA PHE A 6 13.55 -2.13 -5.10
C PHE A 6 13.18 -2.35 -6.57
N ASN A 7 13.47 -1.38 -7.43
CA ASN A 7 13.46 -1.62 -8.86
C ASN A 7 14.62 -2.56 -9.21
N ILE A 8 14.31 -3.84 -9.45
CA ILE A 8 15.31 -4.91 -9.66
C ILE A 8 15.91 -4.89 -11.08
N ASN A 9 15.28 -4.19 -12.01
CA ASN A 9 15.72 -4.10 -13.41
C ASN A 9 16.02 -5.47 -14.04
N GLY A 10 15.06 -6.41 -13.92
CA GLY A 10 15.14 -7.78 -14.44
C GLY A 10 15.44 -8.82 -13.36
N VAL A 11 14.37 -9.39 -12.80
CA VAL A 11 14.43 -10.26 -11.62
C VAL A 11 15.29 -11.51 -11.86
N ASN A 12 15.19 -12.16 -13.01
CA ASN A 12 15.95 -13.38 -13.30
C ASN A 12 17.46 -13.11 -13.48
N THR A 13 17.81 -11.97 -14.11
CA THR A 13 19.21 -11.60 -14.30
C THR A 13 19.89 -11.26 -12.96
N ARG A 14 19.15 -10.72 -12.00
CA ARG A 14 19.65 -10.23 -10.71
C ARG A 14 19.18 -11.08 -9.53
N LEU A 15 18.66 -12.28 -9.82
CA LEU A 15 18.18 -13.19 -8.78
C LEU A 15 19.24 -13.48 -7.70
N PRO A 16 20.51 -13.77 -8.01
CA PRO A 16 21.51 -13.98 -6.96
C PRO A 16 21.65 -12.79 -6.01
N ALA A 17 21.71 -11.58 -6.54
CA ALA A 17 21.82 -10.34 -5.74
C ALA A 17 20.54 -10.08 -4.93
N LEU A 18 19.36 -10.36 -5.48
CA LEU A 18 18.09 -10.29 -4.76
C LEU A 18 18.06 -11.23 -3.58
N LEU A 19 18.42 -12.52 -3.79
CA LEU A 19 18.41 -13.54 -2.73
C LEU A 19 19.43 -13.22 -1.63
N GLU A 20 20.61 -12.70 -2.00
CA GLU A 20 21.61 -12.24 -1.02
C GLU A 20 21.08 -11.09 -0.19
N TRP A 21 20.47 -10.09 -0.82
CA TRP A 21 19.88 -8.95 -0.13
C TRP A 21 18.75 -9.36 0.81
N LEU A 22 17.83 -10.24 0.36
CA LEU A 22 16.73 -10.75 1.18
C LEU A 22 17.27 -11.51 2.42
N ARG A 23 18.31 -12.32 2.27
CA ARG A 23 18.93 -13.06 3.41
C ARG A 23 19.63 -12.12 4.39
N ARG A 24 20.32 -11.10 3.88
CA ARG A 24 21.13 -10.19 4.69
C ARG A 24 20.29 -9.14 5.41
N GLU A 25 19.44 -8.43 4.67
CA GLU A 25 18.70 -7.27 5.19
C GLU A 25 17.33 -7.65 5.79
N GLN A 26 16.82 -8.82 5.43
CA GLN A 26 15.59 -9.44 5.96
C GLN A 26 14.40 -8.46 6.07
N PRO A 27 14.04 -7.70 5.01
CA PRO A 27 12.85 -6.88 5.07
C PRO A 27 11.62 -7.77 5.34
N ASP A 28 10.69 -7.29 6.17
CA ASP A 28 9.42 -8.00 6.39
C ASP A 28 8.55 -7.96 5.12
N VAL A 29 8.66 -6.86 4.35
CA VAL A 29 7.99 -6.71 3.05
C VAL A 29 8.97 -6.08 2.05
N ALA A 30 9.02 -6.63 0.82
CA ALA A 30 9.77 -6.06 -0.29
C ALA A 30 8.87 -5.88 -1.52
N CYS A 31 8.77 -4.65 -2.02
CA CYS A 31 8.10 -4.29 -3.27
C CYS A 31 9.12 -4.25 -4.39
N LEU A 32 8.93 -5.06 -5.44
CA LEU A 32 9.84 -5.10 -6.59
C LEU A 32 9.20 -4.44 -7.81
N GLN A 33 10.00 -3.75 -8.61
CA GLN A 33 9.60 -3.16 -9.89
C GLN A 33 10.54 -3.63 -11.00
N GLU A 34 10.11 -3.49 -12.25
CA GLU A 34 10.83 -3.93 -13.45
C GLU A 34 11.25 -5.40 -13.39
N LEU A 35 10.30 -6.29 -13.10
CA LEU A 35 10.56 -7.73 -13.10
C LEU A 35 11.09 -8.20 -14.47
N LYS A 36 10.61 -7.60 -15.57
CA LYS A 36 10.97 -7.93 -16.96
C LYS A 36 10.86 -9.43 -17.25
N ALA A 37 9.91 -10.08 -16.59
CA ALA A 37 9.60 -11.49 -16.69
C ALA A 37 8.09 -11.68 -16.85
N PRO A 38 7.63 -12.55 -17.78
CA PRO A 38 6.23 -12.93 -17.83
C PRO A 38 5.83 -13.68 -16.55
N GLU A 39 4.54 -13.88 -16.36
CA GLU A 39 3.97 -14.43 -15.13
C GLU A 39 4.61 -15.77 -14.74
N GLU A 40 4.76 -16.68 -15.71
CA GLU A 40 5.31 -18.02 -15.56
C GLU A 40 6.84 -18.07 -15.32
N ALA A 41 7.54 -16.98 -15.61
CA ALA A 41 9.00 -16.90 -15.45
C ALA A 41 9.45 -16.19 -14.18
N PHE A 42 8.52 -15.83 -13.30
CA PHE A 42 8.87 -15.26 -11.99
C PHE A 42 9.50 -16.35 -11.11
N PRO A 43 10.64 -16.08 -10.44
CA PRO A 43 11.40 -17.09 -9.71
C PRO A 43 10.83 -17.38 -8.30
N ALA A 44 9.52 -17.67 -8.21
CA ALA A 44 8.79 -17.83 -6.96
C ALA A 44 9.42 -18.90 -6.04
N GLN A 45 9.86 -20.05 -6.62
CA GLN A 45 10.46 -21.13 -5.83
C GLN A 45 11.75 -20.67 -5.14
N ALA A 46 12.66 -20.01 -5.87
CA ALA A 46 13.92 -19.54 -5.29
C ALA A 46 13.70 -18.46 -4.19
N ILE A 47 12.66 -17.66 -4.34
CA ILE A 47 12.24 -16.66 -3.35
C ILE A 47 11.65 -17.36 -2.11
N ALA A 48 10.83 -18.40 -2.30
CA ALA A 48 10.28 -19.20 -1.21
C ALA A 48 11.37 -19.93 -0.41
N GLU A 49 12.42 -20.43 -1.07
CA GLU A 49 13.57 -21.09 -0.43
C GLU A 49 14.36 -20.17 0.52
N VAL A 50 14.20 -18.84 0.40
CA VAL A 50 14.78 -17.87 1.34
C VAL A 50 13.76 -17.29 2.32
N GLY A 51 12.58 -17.93 2.44
CA GLY A 51 11.58 -17.62 3.46
C GLY A 51 10.59 -16.52 3.10
N TYR A 52 10.34 -16.27 1.79
CA TYR A 52 9.39 -15.26 1.36
C TYR A 52 8.25 -15.85 0.54
N GLY A 53 7.00 -15.59 0.95
CA GLY A 53 5.86 -15.70 0.06
C GLY A 53 5.80 -14.51 -0.90
N ALA A 54 5.12 -14.67 -2.05
CA ALA A 54 5.08 -13.64 -3.08
C ALA A 54 3.78 -13.62 -3.87
N ILE A 55 3.34 -12.41 -4.21
CA ILE A 55 2.41 -12.16 -5.31
C ILE A 55 3.10 -11.27 -6.35
N TRP A 56 2.77 -11.44 -7.61
CA TRP A 56 3.37 -10.67 -8.69
C TRP A 56 2.41 -10.45 -9.85
N HIS A 57 2.69 -9.43 -10.62
CA HIS A 57 2.03 -9.12 -11.87
C HIS A 57 3.12 -8.98 -12.93
N GLY A 58 3.35 -10.06 -13.68
CA GLY A 58 4.44 -10.19 -14.63
C GLY A 58 4.12 -9.56 -16.00
N GLN A 59 5.16 -9.17 -16.73
CA GLN A 59 5.07 -8.75 -18.12
C GLN A 59 6.38 -9.03 -18.83
N LYS A 60 6.30 -9.57 -20.05
CA LYS A 60 7.48 -9.86 -20.87
C LYS A 60 8.20 -8.56 -21.24
N SER A 61 9.51 -8.55 -21.14
CA SER A 61 10.46 -7.52 -21.57
C SER A 61 10.49 -6.23 -20.75
N TRP A 62 9.36 -5.69 -20.36
CA TRP A 62 9.21 -4.41 -19.67
C TRP A 62 8.29 -4.58 -18.47
N ASN A 63 8.33 -3.63 -17.53
CA ASN A 63 7.42 -3.59 -16.40
C ASN A 63 7.49 -4.84 -15.47
N GLY A 64 6.41 -5.12 -14.81
CA GLY A 64 6.27 -6.17 -13.81
C GLY A 64 6.55 -5.67 -12.40
N VAL A 65 5.62 -5.99 -11.47
CA VAL A 65 5.71 -5.62 -10.06
C VAL A 65 5.43 -6.84 -9.18
N ALA A 66 6.04 -6.89 -7.99
CA ALA A 66 5.80 -7.95 -7.02
C ALA A 66 5.80 -7.41 -5.59
N ILE A 67 5.08 -8.09 -4.71
CA ILE A 67 5.15 -7.90 -3.26
C ILE A 67 5.60 -9.21 -2.65
N LEU A 68 6.71 -9.19 -1.92
CA LEU A 68 7.25 -10.29 -1.15
C LEU A 68 6.96 -10.06 0.34
N ALA A 69 6.63 -11.12 1.09
CA ALA A 69 6.45 -11.05 2.53
C ALA A 69 7.26 -12.16 3.22
N ARG A 70 8.06 -11.77 4.22
CA ARG A 70 8.89 -12.71 4.97
C ARG A 70 8.05 -13.55 5.91
N ASP A 71 8.24 -14.87 5.88
CA ASP A 71 7.53 -15.84 6.72
C ASP A 71 5.99 -15.74 6.63
N ALA A 72 5.45 -15.20 5.52
CA ALA A 72 4.03 -14.99 5.29
C ALA A 72 3.69 -14.99 3.80
N GLU A 73 2.41 -15.21 3.47
CA GLU A 73 1.89 -15.02 2.12
C GLU A 73 1.18 -13.66 2.03
N PRO A 74 1.56 -12.78 1.09
CA PRO A 74 0.80 -11.57 0.82
C PRO A 74 -0.62 -11.92 0.34
N VAL A 75 -1.64 -11.28 0.91
CA VAL A 75 -3.02 -11.47 0.45
C VAL A 75 -3.34 -10.40 -0.59
N GLU A 76 -3.47 -10.79 -1.85
CA GLU A 76 -3.77 -9.86 -2.95
C GLU A 76 -5.11 -9.15 -2.71
N ILE A 77 -5.12 -7.82 -2.84
CA ILE A 77 -6.30 -6.97 -2.75
C ILE A 77 -6.71 -6.52 -4.15
N GLY A 78 -5.75 -6.19 -4.99
CA GLY A 78 -5.99 -5.69 -6.33
C GLY A 78 -4.76 -5.73 -7.21
N ARG A 79 -4.99 -5.79 -8.53
CA ARG A 79 -3.96 -5.86 -9.57
C ARG A 79 -4.35 -4.95 -10.73
N GLY A 80 -3.37 -4.18 -11.23
CA GLY A 80 -3.61 -3.07 -12.16
C GLY A 80 -4.17 -1.82 -11.46
N LEU A 81 -3.75 -0.65 -11.93
CA LEU A 81 -4.25 0.63 -11.39
C LEU A 81 -5.67 0.88 -11.91
N PRO A 82 -6.66 1.07 -11.04
CA PRO A 82 -8.03 1.36 -11.47
C PRO A 82 -8.17 2.63 -12.32
N GLY A 83 -9.28 2.74 -13.07
CA GLY A 83 -9.65 3.95 -13.79
C GLY A 83 -9.37 3.92 -15.30
N ASP A 84 -8.70 2.89 -15.81
CA ASP A 84 -8.53 2.65 -17.24
C ASP A 84 -8.47 1.14 -17.50
N PRO A 85 -9.56 0.52 -18.00
CA PRO A 85 -9.62 -0.90 -18.27
C PRO A 85 -8.75 -1.34 -19.46
N ASP A 86 -8.34 -0.41 -20.31
CA ASP A 86 -7.50 -0.69 -21.48
C ASP A 86 -6.00 -0.65 -21.14
N ASP A 87 -5.64 -0.18 -19.94
CA ASP A 87 -4.25 -0.19 -19.47
C ASP A 87 -3.85 -1.59 -18.98
N VAL A 88 -3.22 -2.34 -19.87
CA VAL A 88 -2.76 -3.72 -19.62
C VAL A 88 -1.33 -3.80 -19.08
N GLN A 89 -0.71 -2.66 -18.74
CA GLN A 89 0.67 -2.66 -18.26
C GLN A 89 0.78 -3.11 -16.80
N SER A 90 1.67 -4.05 -16.54
CA SER A 90 1.91 -4.62 -15.21
C SER A 90 2.75 -3.67 -14.33
N ARG A 91 2.10 -2.62 -13.81
CA ARG A 91 2.76 -1.53 -13.07
C ARG A 91 2.25 -1.33 -11.65
N TYR A 92 1.24 -2.11 -11.24
CA TYR A 92 0.54 -1.85 -9.99
C TYR A 92 -0.03 -3.13 -9.38
N ILE A 93 0.20 -3.36 -8.08
CA ILE A 93 -0.40 -4.46 -7.32
C ILE A 93 -0.57 -4.04 -5.86
N GLU A 94 -1.62 -4.53 -5.20
CA GLU A 94 -1.95 -4.25 -3.80
C GLU A 94 -2.08 -5.53 -3.00
N ALA A 95 -1.55 -5.55 -1.79
CA ALA A 95 -1.70 -6.67 -0.86
C ALA A 95 -1.92 -6.22 0.58
N ALA A 96 -2.57 -7.08 1.36
CA ALA A 96 -2.54 -7.00 2.81
C ALA A 96 -1.41 -7.87 3.35
N VAL A 97 -0.54 -7.30 4.16
CA VAL A 97 0.56 -7.99 4.84
C VAL A 97 0.64 -7.51 6.28
N GLY A 98 0.48 -8.41 7.25
CA GLY A 98 0.64 -8.08 8.67
C GLY A 98 -0.26 -6.94 9.17
N GLY A 99 -1.45 -6.76 8.60
CA GLY A 99 -2.39 -5.69 8.95
C GLY A 99 -2.05 -4.33 8.34
N ILE A 100 -1.17 -4.29 7.35
CA ILE A 100 -0.83 -3.10 6.56
C ILE A 100 -1.24 -3.37 5.11
N VAL A 101 -1.88 -2.39 4.47
CA VAL A 101 -2.07 -2.39 3.01
C VAL A 101 -0.77 -1.90 2.37
N VAL A 102 -0.20 -2.75 1.55
CA VAL A 102 1.03 -2.47 0.79
C VAL A 102 0.67 -2.31 -0.67
N VAL A 103 0.95 -1.15 -1.21
CA VAL A 103 0.83 -0.85 -2.64
C VAL A 103 2.23 -0.87 -3.24
N CYS A 104 2.44 -1.72 -4.24
CA CYS A 104 3.66 -1.75 -5.04
C CYS A 104 3.37 -1.13 -6.41
N LEU A 105 4.11 -0.10 -6.78
CA LEU A 105 3.91 0.60 -8.04
C LEU A 105 5.21 0.84 -8.82
N TYR A 106 5.07 0.86 -10.14
CA TYR A 106 6.11 1.26 -11.10
C TYR A 106 5.53 2.31 -12.03
N LEU A 107 5.71 3.58 -11.67
CA LEU A 107 5.17 4.73 -12.41
C LEU A 107 5.87 4.85 -13.77
N PRO A 108 5.13 5.13 -14.87
CA PRO A 108 5.72 5.30 -16.19
C PRO A 108 6.86 6.33 -16.20
N ASN A 109 7.97 6.02 -16.88
CA ASN A 109 9.10 6.93 -17.01
C ASN A 109 8.71 8.24 -17.74
N GLY A 110 7.99 8.15 -18.85
CA GLY A 110 7.46 9.31 -19.57
C GLY A 110 8.37 9.87 -20.67
N ASN A 111 9.60 9.38 -20.82
CA ASN A 111 10.50 9.81 -21.87
C ASN A 111 10.26 9.06 -23.22
N PRO A 112 10.48 9.68 -24.38
CA PRO A 112 10.78 11.10 -24.57
C PRO A 112 9.57 12.00 -24.32
N GLN A 113 9.84 13.23 -23.85
CA GLN A 113 8.83 14.25 -23.65
C GLN A 113 9.16 15.50 -24.51
N PRO A 114 8.15 16.27 -24.99
CA PRO A 114 6.71 15.95 -24.93
C PRO A 114 6.35 14.78 -25.84
N GLY A 115 5.21 14.13 -25.59
CA GLY A 115 4.69 13.09 -26.47
C GLY A 115 3.87 12.02 -25.76
N PRO A 116 3.39 11.00 -26.47
CA PRO A 116 2.41 10.03 -25.95
C PRO A 116 2.85 9.29 -24.68
N LYS A 117 4.15 9.06 -24.48
CA LYS A 117 4.67 8.42 -23.27
C LYS A 117 4.57 9.34 -22.05
N PHE A 118 4.77 10.64 -22.27
CA PHE A 118 4.59 11.62 -21.22
C PHE A 118 3.12 11.84 -20.87
N ASP A 119 2.25 11.92 -21.89
CA ASP A 119 0.80 12.02 -21.70
C ASP A 119 0.27 10.81 -20.91
N TYR A 120 0.72 9.60 -21.27
CA TYR A 120 0.40 8.38 -20.53
C TYR A 120 0.86 8.45 -19.06
N LYS A 121 2.10 8.91 -18.81
CA LYS A 121 2.62 9.11 -17.46
C LYS A 121 1.72 10.04 -16.65
N LEU A 122 1.34 11.18 -17.21
CA LEU A 122 0.52 12.16 -16.50
C LEU A 122 -0.89 11.63 -16.22
N ALA A 123 -1.52 10.96 -17.19
CA ALA A 123 -2.82 10.31 -17.00
C ALA A 123 -2.75 9.19 -15.94
N TRP A 124 -1.66 8.40 -15.94
CA TRP A 124 -1.42 7.37 -14.93
C TRP A 124 -1.30 7.96 -13.52
N MET A 125 -0.58 9.09 -13.38
CA MET A 125 -0.46 9.80 -12.11
C MET A 125 -1.79 10.37 -11.62
N ASP A 126 -2.65 10.85 -12.51
CA ASP A 126 -3.99 11.34 -12.15
C ASP A 126 -4.89 10.19 -11.65
N ARG A 127 -4.79 8.98 -12.23
CA ARG A 127 -5.45 7.76 -11.70
C ARG A 127 -4.87 7.34 -10.34
N LEU A 128 -3.54 7.38 -10.20
CA LEU A 128 -2.88 7.08 -8.92
C LEU A 128 -3.39 8.02 -7.82
N HIS A 129 -3.53 9.32 -8.11
CA HIS A 129 -4.06 10.29 -7.17
C HIS A 129 -5.48 9.94 -6.69
N GLN A 130 -6.36 9.47 -7.60
CA GLN A 130 -7.70 9.01 -7.25
C GLN A 130 -7.66 7.75 -6.37
N ARG A 131 -6.80 6.77 -6.71
CA ARG A 131 -6.64 5.55 -5.92
C ARG A 131 -6.03 5.84 -4.55
N ALA A 132 -5.07 6.74 -4.48
CA ALA A 132 -4.46 7.19 -3.24
C ALA A 132 -5.48 7.85 -2.30
N GLN A 133 -6.40 8.66 -2.83
CA GLN A 133 -7.50 9.24 -2.05
C GLN A 133 -8.39 8.15 -1.44
N HIS A 134 -8.77 7.13 -2.23
CA HIS A 134 -9.54 5.98 -1.73
C HIS A 134 -8.85 5.30 -0.54
N TRP A 135 -7.54 5.05 -0.63
CA TRP A 135 -6.78 4.44 0.46
C TRP A 135 -6.63 5.38 1.65
N PHE A 136 -6.46 6.67 1.41
CA PHE A 136 -6.38 7.67 2.48
C PHE A 136 -7.68 7.72 3.29
N ASP A 137 -8.83 7.72 2.61
CA ASP A 137 -10.16 7.78 3.22
C ASP A 137 -10.56 6.46 3.91
N SER A 138 -9.90 5.36 3.58
CA SER A 138 -10.20 4.04 4.17
C SER A 138 -9.91 3.96 5.67
N GLY A 139 -9.04 4.83 6.20
CA GLY A 139 -8.57 4.80 7.58
C GLY A 139 -7.73 3.56 7.93
N GLN A 140 -7.32 2.77 6.93
CA GLN A 140 -6.42 1.64 7.12
C GLN A 140 -4.96 2.10 7.12
N PRO A 141 -4.05 1.38 7.78
CA PRO A 141 -2.62 1.66 7.65
C PRO A 141 -2.14 1.28 6.24
N VAL A 142 -1.70 2.27 5.46
CA VAL A 142 -1.31 2.08 4.05
C VAL A 142 0.07 2.65 3.79
N VAL A 143 0.90 1.88 3.06
CA VAL A 143 2.14 2.34 2.44
C VAL A 143 2.05 2.18 0.91
N MET A 144 2.38 3.23 0.17
CA MET A 144 2.57 3.18 -1.28
C MET A 144 4.07 3.25 -1.58
N ALA A 145 4.63 2.12 -2.01
CA ALA A 145 6.06 1.95 -2.23
C ALA A 145 6.35 1.64 -3.70
N GLY A 146 7.40 2.22 -4.26
CA GLY A 146 7.76 1.93 -5.64
C GLY A 146 8.77 2.89 -6.25
N ASP A 147 9.06 2.65 -7.52
CA ASP A 147 9.72 3.59 -8.41
C ASP A 147 8.68 4.53 -9.01
N TYR A 148 8.71 5.76 -8.57
CA TYR A 148 7.77 6.81 -9.00
C TYR A 148 8.23 7.53 -10.26
N ASN A 149 9.47 7.30 -10.70
CA ASN A 149 10.03 8.02 -11.84
C ASN A 149 9.81 9.55 -11.77
N VAL A 150 9.88 10.11 -10.57
CA VAL A 150 9.80 11.55 -10.29
C VAL A 150 10.91 11.96 -9.35
N VAL A 151 11.62 13.01 -9.72
CA VAL A 151 12.56 13.75 -8.85
C VAL A 151 11.78 14.90 -8.22
N PRO A 152 11.39 14.83 -6.96
CA PRO A 152 10.47 15.80 -6.35
C PRO A 152 11.03 17.23 -6.30
N THR A 153 12.30 17.36 -5.89
CA THR A 153 12.98 18.66 -5.72
C THR A 153 14.38 18.65 -6.33
N ASP A 154 15.03 19.78 -6.36
CA ASP A 154 16.40 19.90 -6.89
C ASP A 154 17.44 19.29 -5.94
N GLU A 155 17.13 19.05 -4.68
CA GLU A 155 17.94 18.32 -3.71
C GLU A 155 17.93 16.80 -3.97
N ASP A 156 16.92 16.32 -4.68
CA ASP A 156 16.74 14.89 -5.02
C ASP A 156 17.54 14.44 -6.25
N ILE A 157 18.40 15.30 -6.77
CA ILE A 157 19.25 15.01 -7.93
C ILE A 157 20.62 15.70 -7.79
N TYR A 158 21.66 15.03 -8.28
CA TYR A 158 23.02 15.57 -8.24
C TYR A 158 23.23 16.85 -9.09
N ASN A 159 22.52 16.99 -10.21
CA ASN A 159 22.60 18.14 -11.12
C ASN A 159 21.30 18.35 -11.91
N PRO A 160 20.37 19.18 -11.42
CA PRO A 160 19.08 19.42 -12.09
C PRO A 160 19.23 19.97 -13.51
N LYS A 161 20.26 20.80 -13.76
CA LYS A 161 20.46 21.44 -15.08
C LYS A 161 20.73 20.44 -16.19
N SER A 162 21.42 19.34 -15.89
CA SER A 162 21.73 18.29 -16.88
C SER A 162 20.51 17.43 -17.25
N TRP A 163 19.48 17.41 -16.42
CA TRP A 163 18.26 16.61 -16.57
C TRP A 163 17.01 17.45 -16.86
N ARG A 164 17.15 18.76 -17.07
CA ARG A 164 15.99 19.68 -17.22
C ARG A 164 14.99 19.32 -18.33
N LYS A 165 15.39 18.49 -19.30
CA LYS A 165 14.54 17.99 -20.39
C LYS A 165 13.99 16.59 -20.13
N ASP A 166 14.32 16.00 -18.99
CA ASP A 166 13.85 14.65 -18.63
C ASP A 166 12.46 14.71 -18.04
N ALA A 167 11.62 13.70 -18.34
CA ALA A 167 10.25 13.60 -17.84
C ALA A 167 10.16 13.54 -16.31
N LEU A 168 11.22 13.04 -15.64
CA LEU A 168 11.30 12.92 -14.19
C LEU A 168 11.31 14.28 -13.48
N LEU A 169 11.80 15.33 -14.15
CA LEU A 169 11.95 16.68 -13.59
C LEU A 169 10.92 17.67 -14.11
N GLN A 170 10.06 17.26 -15.08
CA GLN A 170 9.08 18.22 -15.63
C GLN A 170 8.16 18.76 -14.53
N PRO A 171 7.78 20.05 -14.60
CA PRO A 171 6.87 20.65 -13.62
C PRO A 171 5.59 19.83 -13.44
N GLU A 172 5.01 19.30 -14.52
CA GLU A 172 3.78 18.52 -14.50
C GLU A 172 3.92 17.19 -13.73
N SER A 173 5.12 16.57 -13.79
CA SER A 173 5.42 15.36 -12.99
C SER A 173 5.57 15.71 -11.51
N ARG A 174 6.30 16.77 -11.20
CA ARG A 174 6.53 17.24 -9.83
C ARG A 174 5.24 17.72 -9.16
N GLU A 175 4.40 18.46 -9.90
CA GLU A 175 3.10 18.93 -9.41
C GLU A 175 2.19 17.75 -9.03
N ARG A 176 2.11 16.71 -9.86
CA ARG A 176 1.30 15.54 -9.56
C ARG A 176 1.82 14.74 -8.37
N TYR A 177 3.14 14.68 -8.20
CA TYR A 177 3.72 14.10 -6.99
C TYR A 177 3.38 14.95 -5.76
N GLN A 178 3.49 16.27 -5.84
CA GLN A 178 3.11 17.17 -4.76
C GLN A 178 1.63 17.04 -4.38
N ARG A 179 0.74 16.87 -5.34
CA ARG A 179 -0.69 16.62 -5.09
C ARG A 179 -0.94 15.37 -4.22
N LEU A 180 -0.11 14.32 -4.30
CA LEU A 180 -0.18 13.19 -3.36
C LEU A 180 0.17 13.64 -1.94
N LEU A 181 1.23 14.44 -1.78
CA LEU A 181 1.61 14.97 -0.48
C LEU A 181 0.54 15.90 0.09
N ASP A 182 -0.10 16.71 -0.75
CA ASP A 182 -1.18 17.64 -0.37
C ASP A 182 -2.46 16.90 0.06
N GLN A 183 -2.67 15.65 -0.36
CA GLN A 183 -3.72 14.77 0.19
C GLN A 183 -3.45 14.34 1.64
N GLY A 184 -2.21 14.51 2.13
CA GLY A 184 -1.79 14.08 3.46
C GLY A 184 -0.83 12.88 3.47
N TRP A 185 -0.41 12.37 2.30
CA TRP A 185 0.66 11.37 2.25
C TRP A 185 2.00 11.98 2.64
N THR A 186 2.80 11.23 3.36
CA THR A 186 4.13 11.65 3.80
C THR A 186 5.20 10.82 3.10
N ASP A 187 6.12 11.48 2.40
CA ASP A 187 7.35 10.84 1.90
C ASP A 187 8.25 10.47 3.08
N ALA A 188 8.29 9.19 3.40
CA ALA A 188 8.95 8.69 4.61
C ALA A 188 10.45 8.91 4.59
N VAL A 189 11.11 8.77 3.44
CA VAL A 189 12.55 8.98 3.30
C VAL A 189 12.88 10.46 3.52
N ARG A 190 12.15 11.36 2.87
CA ARG A 190 12.33 12.80 3.03
C ARG A 190 11.99 13.25 4.45
N HIS A 191 10.99 12.64 5.09
CA HIS A 191 10.64 12.93 6.48
C HIS A 191 11.78 12.60 7.46
N VAL A 192 12.52 11.50 7.24
CA VAL A 192 13.63 11.08 8.11
C VAL A 192 14.90 11.85 7.84
N PHE A 193 15.24 12.06 6.56
CA PHE A 193 16.50 12.69 6.16
C PHE A 193 16.45 14.23 6.09
N GLY A 194 15.26 14.85 6.18
CA GLY A 194 15.10 16.29 6.07
C GLY A 194 15.65 16.80 4.73
N GLU A 195 16.64 17.69 4.77
CA GLU A 195 17.27 18.29 3.57
C GLU A 195 18.51 17.51 3.09
N GLU A 196 18.89 16.44 3.78
CA GLU A 196 20.04 15.63 3.39
C GLU A 196 19.84 15.00 2.01
N ARG A 197 20.87 15.01 1.18
CA ARG A 197 20.85 14.39 -0.14
C ARG A 197 20.94 12.87 -0.02
N VAL A 198 19.87 12.21 -0.43
CA VAL A 198 19.77 10.75 -0.48
C VAL A 198 19.40 10.36 -1.90
N TYR A 199 20.15 9.43 -2.48
CA TYR A 199 19.88 8.91 -3.83
C TYR A 199 19.52 7.44 -3.77
N THR A 200 18.65 7.02 -4.69
CA THR A 200 18.17 5.64 -4.83
C THR A 200 18.51 5.03 -6.17
N PHE A 201 18.87 5.86 -7.15
CA PHE A 201 19.16 5.50 -8.53
C PHE A 201 20.46 6.15 -9.00
N TRP A 202 21.29 5.41 -9.78
CA TRP A 202 22.50 5.88 -10.46
C TRP A 202 22.59 5.24 -11.84
N ASP A 203 22.46 6.05 -12.88
CA ASP A 203 22.60 5.62 -14.27
C ASP A 203 23.91 4.81 -14.48
N TYR A 204 23.88 3.85 -15.41
CA TYR A 204 25.06 3.05 -15.75
C TYR A 204 26.13 3.85 -16.53
N PHE A 205 25.75 4.95 -17.14
CA PHE A 205 26.65 5.74 -17.99
C PHE A 205 27.48 6.72 -17.18
N ARG A 206 28.60 7.19 -17.78
CA ARG A 206 29.44 8.29 -17.29
C ARG A 206 29.92 8.15 -15.84
N GLN A 207 30.08 6.92 -15.35
CA GLN A 207 30.53 6.65 -13.99
C GLN A 207 29.64 7.34 -12.93
N HIS A 208 28.31 7.34 -13.12
CA HIS A 208 27.42 8.01 -12.18
C HIS A 208 27.48 7.40 -10.78
N TRP A 209 27.66 6.07 -10.69
CA TRP A 209 27.81 5.41 -9.41
C TRP A 209 29.07 5.84 -8.66
N GLU A 210 30.23 5.78 -9.31
CA GLU A 210 31.53 6.11 -8.73
C GLU A 210 31.60 7.58 -8.30
N ARG A 211 30.95 8.48 -9.04
CA ARG A 211 30.87 9.92 -8.76
C ARG A 211 29.74 10.27 -7.79
N ASN A 212 28.97 9.30 -7.32
CA ASN A 212 27.75 9.53 -6.56
C ASN A 212 26.77 10.51 -7.24
N ALA A 213 26.68 10.45 -8.56
CA ALA A 213 25.79 11.30 -9.35
C ALA A 213 24.40 10.63 -9.48
N GLY A 214 23.63 10.66 -8.41
CA GLY A 214 22.37 9.93 -8.27
C GLY A 214 21.12 10.80 -8.31
N LEU A 215 19.99 10.11 -8.33
CA LEU A 215 18.64 10.64 -8.22
C LEU A 215 17.89 9.88 -7.11
N ARG A 216 16.94 10.54 -6.47
CA ARG A 216 15.96 9.88 -5.60
C ARG A 216 14.62 9.80 -6.32
N ILE A 217 14.27 8.61 -6.80
CA ILE A 217 13.06 8.36 -7.58
C ILE A 217 12.23 7.18 -7.04
N ASP A 218 12.79 6.43 -6.07
CA ASP A 218 12.08 5.41 -5.31
C ASP A 218 11.56 6.01 -4.02
N HIS A 219 10.26 5.92 -3.80
CA HIS A 219 9.59 6.57 -2.68
C HIS A 219 8.71 5.58 -1.90
N LEU A 220 8.55 5.81 -0.60
CA LEU A 220 7.60 5.14 0.27
C LEU A 220 6.71 6.21 0.92
N LEU A 221 5.46 6.30 0.46
CA LEU A 221 4.49 7.26 0.96
C LEU A 221 3.63 6.60 2.05
N LEU A 222 3.57 7.23 3.21
CA LEU A 222 2.79 6.77 4.36
C LEU A 222 1.56 7.65 4.56
N ASN A 223 0.43 7.02 4.88
CA ASN A 223 -0.73 7.76 5.35
C ASN A 223 -0.65 8.11 6.85
N ALA A 224 -1.62 8.86 7.34
CA ALA A 224 -1.69 9.32 8.74
C ALA A 224 -1.69 8.17 9.76
N GLU A 225 -2.18 6.98 9.39
CA GLU A 225 -2.23 5.81 10.28
C GLU A 225 -0.84 5.18 10.49
N LEU A 226 0.04 5.23 9.47
CA LEU A 226 1.39 4.67 9.55
C LEU A 226 2.45 5.66 10.00
N LEU A 227 2.33 6.93 9.65
CA LEU A 227 3.35 7.95 9.95
C LEU A 227 3.80 7.97 11.42
N PRO A 228 2.92 7.87 12.44
CA PRO A 228 3.35 7.85 13.83
C PRO A 228 4.19 6.63 14.22
N ARG A 229 4.22 5.60 13.37
CA ARG A 229 5.02 4.38 13.56
C ARG A 229 6.41 4.45 12.92
N LEU A 230 6.66 5.43 12.06
CA LEU A 230 7.95 5.59 11.37
C LEU A 230 9.08 5.80 12.40
N ARG A 231 10.18 5.03 12.25
CA ARG A 231 11.35 5.05 13.15
C ARG A 231 12.64 5.37 12.41
N ALA A 232 12.81 4.79 11.22
CA ALA A 232 14.00 4.95 10.42
C ALA A 232 13.68 4.79 8.94
N ALA A 233 14.57 5.29 8.09
CA ALA A 233 14.59 5.06 6.65
C ALA A 233 16.04 4.93 6.19
N GLY A 234 16.27 4.27 5.06
CA GLY A 234 17.61 4.13 4.52
C GLY A 234 17.64 3.59 3.10
N VAL A 235 18.84 3.50 2.55
CA VAL A 235 19.13 2.96 1.22
C VAL A 235 20.27 1.96 1.32
N ASP A 236 20.05 0.74 0.89
CA ASP A 236 21.05 -0.34 0.92
C ASP A 236 21.98 -0.22 -0.30
N ARG A 237 22.79 0.86 -0.29
CA ARG A 237 23.67 1.24 -1.40
C ARG A 237 24.66 0.14 -1.81
N TRP A 238 25.02 -0.75 -0.89
CA TRP A 238 25.93 -1.84 -1.18
C TRP A 238 25.43 -2.76 -2.30
N VAL A 239 24.11 -2.89 -2.47
CA VAL A 239 23.49 -3.68 -3.55
C VAL A 239 23.84 -3.11 -4.94
N ARG A 240 23.88 -1.77 -5.05
CA ARG A 240 24.28 -1.08 -6.30
C ARG A 240 25.76 -1.31 -6.65
N GLY A 241 26.60 -1.64 -5.69
CA GLY A 241 28.01 -1.99 -5.88
C GLY A 241 28.29 -3.44 -6.26
N GLN A 242 27.28 -4.30 -6.40
CA GLN A 242 27.43 -5.72 -6.73
C GLN A 242 27.75 -5.93 -8.23
N VAL A 243 28.04 -7.21 -8.59
CA VAL A 243 28.24 -7.60 -10.00
C VAL A 243 26.91 -7.55 -10.77
N LYS A 244 26.89 -6.88 -11.92
CA LYS A 244 25.69 -6.67 -12.76
C LYS A 244 24.49 -6.12 -11.95
N PRO A 245 24.68 -5.06 -11.17
CA PRO A 245 23.64 -4.57 -10.27
C PRO A 245 22.46 -3.96 -11.03
N SER A 246 21.35 -3.73 -10.35
CA SER A 246 20.37 -2.76 -10.81
C SER A 246 20.96 -1.34 -10.78
N ASP A 247 20.45 -0.43 -11.58
CA ASP A 247 20.75 1.00 -11.49
C ASP A 247 20.09 1.65 -10.25
N HIS A 248 19.18 0.95 -9.58
CA HIS A 248 18.60 1.32 -8.30
C HIS A 248 19.26 0.57 -7.14
N ALA A 249 19.09 1.10 -5.92
CA ALA A 249 19.38 0.42 -4.67
C ALA A 249 18.10 0.27 -3.83
N PRO A 250 17.95 -0.84 -3.08
CA PRO A 250 16.80 -1.02 -2.21
C PRO A 250 16.67 0.15 -1.24
N THR A 251 15.48 0.72 -1.16
CA THR A 251 15.12 1.83 -0.27
C THR A 251 14.10 1.33 0.74
N TRP A 252 14.30 1.60 2.01
CA TRP A 252 13.51 0.99 3.07
C TRP A 252 13.12 1.96 4.17
N ILE A 253 12.08 1.57 4.91
CA ILE A 253 11.63 2.21 6.15
C ILE A 253 11.48 1.16 7.25
N GLU A 254 11.63 1.61 8.49
CA GLU A 254 11.27 0.83 9.68
C GLU A 254 10.08 1.45 10.41
N LEU A 255 9.11 0.60 10.70
CA LEU A 255 7.91 0.96 11.46
C LEU A 255 7.93 0.29 12.83
N GLY A 256 7.70 1.05 13.87
CA GLY A 256 7.47 0.53 15.22
C GLY A 256 6.18 -0.31 15.32
N PRO A 257 5.94 -0.96 16.45
CA PRO A 257 4.74 -1.76 16.67
C PRO A 257 3.47 -0.90 16.51
N ALA A 258 2.39 -1.53 16.07
CA ALA A 258 1.08 -0.89 16.12
C ALA A 258 0.78 -0.47 17.59
N LYS A 259 0.23 0.74 17.76
CA LYS A 259 -0.29 1.09 19.09
C LYS A 259 -1.36 0.05 19.45
N ALA A 260 -1.21 -0.61 20.60
CA ALA A 260 -2.25 -1.51 21.10
C ALA A 260 -3.60 -0.78 21.04
N ALA A 261 -4.56 -1.33 20.31
CA ALA A 261 -5.90 -0.78 20.27
C ALA A 261 -6.34 -0.62 21.73
N LYS A 262 -6.57 0.62 22.18
CA LYS A 262 -7.20 0.82 23.51
C LYS A 262 -8.48 0.03 23.43
N LYS A 263 -8.57 -1.07 24.19
CA LYS A 263 -9.81 -1.82 24.36
C LYS A 263 -10.87 -0.78 24.73
N ALA A 264 -11.71 -0.43 23.77
CA ALA A 264 -12.87 0.41 24.02
C ALA A 264 -13.63 -0.28 25.15
N GLY A 265 -13.61 0.33 26.33
CA GLY A 265 -14.02 -0.30 27.54
C GLY A 265 -15.45 -0.81 27.44
N SER A 266 -15.63 -2.10 27.56
CA SER A 266 -16.93 -2.81 27.62
C SER A 266 -17.77 -2.42 28.84
N LYS A 267 -17.67 -1.18 29.32
CA LYS A 267 -18.45 -0.69 30.48
C LYS A 267 -19.82 -0.11 30.14
N SER A 268 -20.11 0.17 28.85
CA SER A 268 -21.43 0.70 28.49
C SER A 268 -22.48 -0.37 28.15
N ALA A 269 -22.06 -1.56 27.67
CA ALA A 269 -22.98 -2.62 27.31
C ALA A 269 -23.65 -3.32 28.51
N LYS A 270 -22.99 -3.44 29.66
CA LYS A 270 -23.58 -4.05 30.86
C LYS A 270 -24.61 -3.16 31.56
N LYS A 271 -24.58 -1.83 31.39
CA LYS A 271 -25.58 -0.92 32.00
C LYS A 271 -26.88 -0.84 31.18
N SER A 272 -26.82 -1.01 29.85
CA SER A 272 -28.02 -1.02 29.01
C SER A 272 -28.78 -2.36 29.07
N ALA A 273 -28.07 -3.50 29.15
CA ALA A 273 -28.70 -4.81 29.29
C ALA A 273 -29.45 -4.98 30.62
N LYS A 274 -28.91 -4.39 31.73
CA LYS A 274 -29.57 -4.46 33.07
C LYS A 274 -30.81 -3.55 33.17
N LYS A 275 -30.89 -2.47 32.34
CA LYS A 275 -32.06 -1.57 32.28
C LYS A 275 -33.18 -2.14 31.41
N THR A 276 -32.87 -2.89 30.36
CA THR A 276 -33.84 -3.54 29.47
C THR A 276 -34.46 -4.78 30.11
N ALA A 277 -33.68 -5.57 30.84
CA ALA A 277 -34.20 -6.74 31.58
C ALA A 277 -35.16 -6.33 32.71
N LYS A 278 -34.88 -5.25 33.47
CA LYS A 278 -35.79 -4.73 34.52
C LYS A 278 -37.09 -4.14 33.97
N LYS A 279 -37.09 -3.65 32.71
CA LYS A 279 -38.29 -3.10 32.03
C LYS A 279 -39.17 -4.19 31.42
N ALA A 280 -38.59 -5.31 31.00
CA ALA A 280 -39.31 -6.48 30.46
C ALA A 280 -40.05 -7.25 31.57
N THR A 281 -39.42 -7.47 32.74
CA THR A 281 -40.05 -8.16 33.89
C THR A 281 -41.23 -7.36 34.47
N LYS A 282 -41.16 -6.02 34.55
CA LYS A 282 -42.28 -5.20 34.99
C LYS A 282 -43.45 -5.17 34.00
N LYS A 283 -43.22 -5.37 32.73
CA LYS A 283 -44.28 -5.41 31.67
C LYS A 283 -44.97 -6.77 31.62
N ALA A 284 -44.26 -7.87 31.97
CA ALA A 284 -44.83 -9.23 32.03
C ALA A 284 -45.75 -9.40 33.24
N VAL A 285 -45.36 -8.91 34.39
CA VAL A 285 -46.16 -8.99 35.64
C VAL A 285 -47.45 -8.16 35.51
N LYS A 286 -47.44 -6.99 34.84
CA LYS A 286 -48.69 -6.21 34.59
C LYS A 286 -49.63 -6.84 33.57
N LYS A 287 -49.16 -7.70 32.67
CA LYS A 287 -50.00 -8.38 31.65
C LYS A 287 -50.69 -9.62 32.21
N VAL A 288 -50.09 -10.29 33.22
CA VAL A 288 -50.69 -11.44 33.89
C VAL A 288 -51.83 -10.99 34.87
N ALA A 289 -51.61 -9.87 35.61
CA ALA A 289 -52.62 -9.33 36.50
C ALA A 289 -53.90 -8.82 35.76
N LYS A 290 -53.77 -8.32 34.51
CA LYS A 290 -54.86 -7.82 33.70
C LYS A 290 -55.68 -8.95 33.00
N LYS A 291 -55.14 -10.20 32.92
CA LYS A 291 -55.80 -11.37 32.33
C LYS A 291 -56.60 -12.16 33.36
N ALA A 292 -56.30 -12.00 34.68
CA ALA A 292 -57.04 -12.67 35.73
C ALA A 292 -58.36 -11.98 36.13
N THR A 293 -58.53 -10.67 35.81
CA THR A 293 -59.74 -9.88 36.14
C THR A 293 -60.81 -9.89 35.06
N LYS A 294 -60.62 -10.60 33.91
CA LYS A 294 -61.58 -10.63 32.79
C LYS A 294 -62.28 -12.00 32.61
N LYS A 295 -62.23 -12.90 33.60
CA LYS A 295 -62.82 -14.25 33.53
C LYS A 295 -63.78 -14.57 34.65
N ALA A 296 -64.63 -13.60 35.05
CA ALA A 296 -65.73 -13.83 35.97
C ALA A 296 -66.92 -12.93 35.60
N THR A 297 -67.79 -13.44 34.79
CA THR A 297 -69.23 -13.06 34.75
C THR A 297 -70.05 -14.26 34.21
N PRO A 298 -71.20 -14.56 34.86
CA PRO A 298 -71.89 -15.84 34.76
C PRO A 298 -72.94 -15.88 33.63
N PRO A 299 -73.61 -17.05 33.37
CA PRO A 299 -74.41 -17.29 32.17
C PRO A 299 -75.87 -16.85 32.32
N SER A 300 -76.47 -16.30 31.30
CA SER A 300 -77.90 -16.01 31.19
C SER A 300 -78.53 -16.79 30.08
N LYS A 301 -79.71 -17.30 30.45
CA LYS A 301 -80.69 -18.25 29.90
C LYS A 301 -81.09 -18.06 28.41
N ARG A 302 -81.26 -19.24 27.78
CA ARG A 302 -82.31 -19.76 26.83
C ARG A 302 -83.35 -18.75 26.33
N THR A 303 -83.58 -18.79 25.04
CA THR A 303 -84.91 -19.06 24.44
C THR A 303 -84.82 -19.66 23.04
N ARG A 304 -85.68 -20.69 22.79
CA ARG A 304 -85.96 -21.42 21.56
C ARG A 304 -86.81 -20.57 20.61
N ARG A 305 -86.64 -20.74 19.31
CA ARG A 305 -87.68 -20.99 18.28
C ARG A 305 -86.97 -21.17 16.96
N ALA A 306 -87.03 -22.23 16.24
CA ALA A 306 -88.00 -22.96 15.45
C ALA A 306 -88.26 -22.31 14.08
N ALA A 307 -87.92 -23.13 13.07
CA ALA A 307 -88.54 -23.31 11.79
C ALA A 307 -88.46 -22.25 10.68
N GLY A 308 -88.13 -22.76 9.52
CA GLY A 308 -88.21 -22.18 8.21
C GLY A 308 -87.14 -22.75 7.30
#